data_7c0936731a9cb7126e6f736fe1032a71
#
_entry.id   7c0936731a9cb7126e6f736fe1032a71
#
_cell.length_a   1.000
_cell.length_b   1.000
_cell.length_c   1.000
_cell.angle_alpha   90.00
_cell.angle_beta   90.00
_cell.angle_gamma   90.00
#
_symmetry.space_group_name_H-M   'P 1'
#
loop_
_entity.id
_entity.type
_entity.pdbx_description
1 polymer ?
#
loop_
_entity_poly.entity_id
_entity_poly.type
_entity_poly.pdbx_seq_one_letter_code
_entity_poly.pdbx_strand_id
1 'polypeptide(L)'
;MHTFLWHDYETFGANTRRDRPAQFAAVRTDAELNEIGEPLMIYCRPTNDYLPDPQSCLITGITPQLCLEKGLPEREFAARIEAEMALPGTIGVGYNTIRFDDEITRFMFWRNLMDPYAREWQNQCGRWDLLDVVRLTYALRPEGIEWPEVDGKPSFRLEHLSKANGLAHDAAHDALSDVRATIALARLIRSHNPRLFDFALSLHKKDRVAAELRLPTTAQEARPFLHVSGMFPAERGCLAVMWPLASHPTNKNELLAWDLAQDPSELARLSADEIRTRLFTRAADLPEGVTRLPLKSVHLNKSPMVVGNLNTLTPAMAQRWGIDLPQAALHAAAARALPDLTAVWAQVFQRPAEGPLDVDQDLYGGFVGNEDRRRLNRLRALPGEELAHERLGFDDARLAELVWRYRARNFPHTLSPEEQERWEAHRVAMLVEGEGGGLTFDALFERLDTLGAEADDERTEAILGAVYDYAESIAPGMD
;
A
#
# COMPACT_ATOMS: atom_id res chain seq x y z
N MET A 1 -11.96 -13.32 19.94
CA MET A 1 -11.20 -14.24 19.07
C MET A 1 -11.01 -13.48 17.76
N HIS A 2 -9.82 -13.43 17.19
CA HIS A 2 -9.59 -12.76 15.91
C HIS A 2 -9.75 -13.74 14.75
N THR A 3 -10.12 -13.22 13.59
CA THR A 3 -10.12 -13.95 12.32
C THR A 3 -9.23 -13.23 11.34
N PHE A 4 -8.70 -13.92 10.36
CA PHE A 4 -8.00 -13.31 9.25
C PHE A 4 -8.92 -13.20 8.05
N LEU A 5 -8.86 -12.06 7.36
CA LEU A 5 -9.45 -11.88 6.04
C LEU A 5 -8.31 -11.74 5.04
N TRP A 6 -7.97 -12.84 4.39
CA TRP A 6 -6.96 -12.89 3.34
C TRP A 6 -7.57 -12.32 2.08
N HIS A 7 -6.93 -11.35 1.47
CA HIS A 7 -7.50 -10.64 0.33
C HIS A 7 -6.44 -10.20 -0.66
N ASP A 8 -6.89 -9.98 -1.87
CA ASP A 8 -6.11 -9.48 -2.99
C ASP A 8 -6.99 -8.67 -3.94
N TYR A 9 -6.40 -7.69 -4.63
CA TYR A 9 -7.05 -6.89 -5.64
C TYR A 9 -6.37 -7.07 -6.99
N GLU A 10 -7.19 -7.27 -8.03
CA GLU A 10 -6.78 -6.94 -9.38
C GLU A 10 -7.25 -5.52 -9.71
N THR A 11 -6.40 -4.74 -10.37
CA THR A 11 -6.64 -3.33 -10.63
C THR A 11 -6.44 -2.98 -12.09
N PHE A 12 -7.10 -1.92 -12.53
CA PHE A 12 -6.96 -1.37 -13.88
C PHE A 12 -5.71 -0.48 -14.06
N GLY A 13 -4.79 -0.47 -13.11
CA GLY A 13 -3.53 0.26 -13.17
C GLY A 13 -2.73 0.14 -11.87
N ALA A 14 -1.48 0.59 -11.88
CA ALA A 14 -0.54 0.42 -10.78
C ALA A 14 -0.46 1.62 -9.81
N ASN A 15 -1.12 2.74 -10.12
CA ASN A 15 -1.11 3.92 -9.25
C ASN A 15 -2.24 3.84 -8.22
N THR A 16 -1.90 3.49 -7.00
CA THR A 16 -2.86 3.25 -5.92
C THR A 16 -3.74 4.44 -5.54
N ARG A 17 -3.34 5.68 -5.85
CA ARG A 17 -4.14 6.88 -5.56
C ARG A 17 -5.23 7.12 -6.60
N ARG A 18 -4.94 6.80 -7.85
CA ARG A 18 -5.74 7.15 -9.00
C ARG A 18 -6.47 5.97 -9.59
N ASP A 19 -5.77 4.84 -9.72
CA ASP A 19 -6.30 3.73 -10.48
C ASP A 19 -7.42 3.00 -9.72
N ARG A 20 -8.25 2.31 -10.47
CA ARG A 20 -9.50 1.72 -9.97
C ARG A 20 -9.34 0.22 -9.78
N PRO A 21 -10.02 -0.37 -8.78
CA PRO A 21 -10.09 -1.82 -8.67
C PRO A 21 -10.89 -2.42 -9.83
N ALA A 22 -10.48 -3.60 -10.27
CA ALA A 22 -11.20 -4.42 -11.25
C ALA A 22 -11.87 -5.62 -10.56
N GLN A 23 -11.15 -6.29 -9.67
CA GLN A 23 -11.62 -7.46 -8.93
C GLN A 23 -11.13 -7.39 -7.48
N PHE A 24 -11.88 -7.98 -6.58
CA PHE A 24 -11.48 -8.25 -5.20
C PHE A 24 -11.82 -9.68 -4.86
N ALA A 25 -10.86 -10.40 -4.31
CA ALA A 25 -11.08 -11.72 -3.74
C ALA A 25 -10.71 -11.74 -2.26
N ALA A 26 -11.46 -12.49 -1.46
CA ALA A 26 -11.13 -12.69 -0.05
C ALA A 26 -11.57 -14.07 0.44
N VAL A 27 -10.76 -14.62 1.33
CA VAL A 27 -11.04 -15.85 2.09
C VAL A 27 -10.87 -15.55 3.57
N ARG A 28 -11.87 -15.88 4.37
CA ARG A 28 -11.79 -15.76 5.83
C ARG A 28 -11.25 -17.03 6.43
N THR A 29 -10.33 -16.90 7.41
CA THR A 29 -9.86 -18.05 8.21
C THR A 29 -10.00 -17.78 9.70
N ASP A 30 -10.03 -18.87 10.46
CA ASP A 30 -9.85 -18.82 11.92
C ASP A 30 -8.39 -18.52 12.29
N ALA A 31 -8.09 -18.52 13.60
CA ALA A 31 -6.73 -18.30 14.11
C ALA A 31 -5.76 -19.44 13.75
N GLU A 32 -6.25 -20.62 13.46
CA GLU A 32 -5.50 -21.80 13.04
C GLU A 32 -5.28 -21.87 11.53
N LEU A 33 -5.73 -20.85 10.78
CA LEU A 33 -5.67 -20.71 9.32
C LEU A 33 -6.60 -21.70 8.57
N ASN A 34 -7.64 -22.22 9.21
CA ASN A 34 -8.69 -22.98 8.52
C ASN A 34 -9.68 -22.02 7.88
N GLU A 35 -10.06 -22.28 6.63
CA GLU A 35 -11.08 -21.49 5.93
C GLU A 35 -12.43 -21.60 6.63
N ILE A 36 -13.13 -20.47 6.80
CA ILE A 36 -14.45 -20.37 7.40
C ILE A 36 -15.37 -19.52 6.49
N GLY A 37 -16.58 -20.03 6.25
CA GLY A 37 -17.52 -19.39 5.32
C GLY A 37 -17.13 -19.59 3.86
N GLU A 38 -17.86 -18.88 2.99
CA GLU A 38 -17.63 -18.93 1.55
C GLU A 38 -16.65 -17.84 1.13
N PRO A 39 -15.78 -18.08 0.15
CA PRO A 39 -14.92 -17.05 -0.44
C PRO A 39 -15.77 -15.91 -1.04
N LEU A 40 -15.29 -14.70 -0.89
CA LEU A 40 -15.83 -13.54 -1.60
C LEU A 40 -15.00 -13.29 -2.85
N MET A 41 -15.66 -13.22 -4.01
CA MET A 41 -15.05 -12.78 -5.27
C MET A 41 -16.04 -11.89 -6.00
N ILE A 42 -15.67 -10.62 -6.19
CA ILE A 42 -16.52 -9.61 -6.81
C ILE A 42 -15.72 -8.75 -7.79
N TYR A 43 -16.38 -8.30 -8.85
CA TYR A 43 -15.83 -7.36 -9.82
C TYR A 43 -16.34 -5.94 -9.55
N CYS A 44 -15.52 -4.95 -9.88
CA CYS A 44 -15.87 -3.54 -9.80
C CYS A 44 -16.15 -2.98 -11.19
N ARG A 45 -17.30 -2.35 -11.37
CA ARG A 45 -17.65 -1.68 -12.61
C ARG A 45 -16.81 -0.40 -12.77
N PRO A 46 -16.06 -0.22 -13.87
CA PRO A 46 -15.35 1.03 -14.13
C PRO A 46 -16.32 2.19 -14.33
N THR A 47 -15.90 3.39 -13.94
CA THR A 47 -16.68 4.63 -14.11
C THR A 47 -16.28 5.34 -15.41
N ASN A 48 -17.20 6.13 -15.98
CA ASN A 48 -17.00 6.78 -17.27
C ASN A 48 -16.05 7.99 -17.27
N ASP A 49 -15.42 8.26 -16.14
CA ASP A 49 -14.38 9.29 -15.96
C ASP A 49 -12.97 8.68 -15.76
N TYR A 50 -12.79 7.42 -16.18
CA TYR A 50 -11.52 6.69 -15.98
C TYR A 50 -11.23 5.75 -17.17
N LEU A 51 -9.96 5.74 -17.61
CA LEU A 51 -9.45 4.83 -18.64
C LEU A 51 -8.55 3.76 -18.02
N PRO A 52 -8.85 2.47 -18.18
CA PRO A 52 -8.01 1.36 -17.77
C PRO A 52 -6.67 1.34 -18.49
N ASP A 53 -5.59 0.97 -17.80
CA ASP A 53 -4.29 0.73 -18.41
C ASP A 53 -4.32 -0.61 -19.18
N PRO A 54 -4.06 -0.63 -20.51
CA PRO A 54 -4.05 -1.85 -21.31
C PRO A 54 -3.10 -2.92 -20.77
N GLN A 55 -1.92 -2.52 -20.27
CA GLN A 55 -0.95 -3.46 -19.71
C GLN A 55 -1.49 -4.17 -18.47
N SER A 56 -2.24 -3.48 -17.61
CA SER A 56 -2.89 -4.09 -16.44
C SER A 56 -3.95 -5.09 -16.87
N CYS A 57 -4.75 -4.77 -17.90
CA CYS A 57 -5.75 -5.69 -18.45
C CYS A 57 -5.10 -6.96 -19.06
N LEU A 58 -3.94 -6.82 -19.71
CA LEU A 58 -3.18 -7.96 -20.23
C LEU A 58 -2.64 -8.86 -19.12
N ILE A 59 -2.10 -8.27 -18.04
CA ILE A 59 -1.53 -9.00 -16.90
C ILE A 59 -2.63 -9.79 -16.18
N THR A 60 -3.75 -9.13 -15.86
CA THR A 60 -4.83 -9.74 -15.07
C THR A 60 -5.79 -10.59 -15.92
N GLY A 61 -5.85 -10.33 -17.23
CA GLY A 61 -6.88 -10.91 -18.12
C GLY A 61 -8.27 -10.32 -17.90
N ILE A 62 -8.43 -9.29 -17.07
CA ILE A 62 -9.71 -8.67 -16.75
C ILE A 62 -9.97 -7.49 -17.69
N THR A 63 -11.03 -7.59 -18.48
CA THR A 63 -11.44 -6.52 -19.39
C THR A 63 -12.49 -5.60 -18.77
N PRO A 64 -12.58 -4.33 -19.22
CA PRO A 64 -13.64 -3.43 -18.81
C PRO A 64 -15.04 -4.01 -19.05
N GLN A 65 -15.26 -4.72 -20.17
CA GLN A 65 -16.54 -5.35 -20.50
C GLN A 65 -16.94 -6.41 -19.49
N LEU A 66 -16.00 -7.26 -19.06
CA LEU A 66 -16.25 -8.24 -18.00
C LEU A 66 -16.74 -7.55 -16.73
N CYS A 67 -16.08 -6.44 -16.36
CA CYS A 67 -16.47 -5.66 -15.19
C CYS A 67 -17.78 -4.88 -15.38
N LEU A 68 -18.13 -4.45 -16.59
CA LEU A 68 -19.44 -3.87 -16.90
C LEU A 68 -20.56 -4.90 -16.78
N GLU A 69 -20.33 -6.14 -17.24
CA GLU A 69 -21.31 -7.23 -17.20
C GLU A 69 -21.52 -7.78 -15.78
N LYS A 70 -20.44 -8.09 -15.07
CA LYS A 70 -20.48 -8.81 -13.79
C LYS A 70 -20.22 -7.94 -12.56
N GLY A 71 -19.75 -6.72 -12.77
CA GLY A 71 -19.28 -5.85 -11.70
C GLY A 71 -20.39 -5.09 -11.01
N LEU A 72 -20.16 -4.83 -9.73
CA LEU A 72 -20.95 -3.92 -8.90
C LEU A 72 -20.52 -2.47 -9.16
N PRO A 73 -21.42 -1.47 -9.05
CA PRO A 73 -21.00 -0.08 -8.91
C PRO A 73 -19.98 0.08 -7.80
N GLU A 74 -18.98 0.98 -7.96
CA GLU A 74 -17.85 1.10 -7.01
C GLU A 74 -18.33 1.30 -5.56
N ARG A 75 -19.42 2.05 -5.33
CA ARG A 75 -20.01 2.24 -4.00
C ARG A 75 -20.50 0.94 -3.35
N GLU A 76 -21.08 0.03 -4.13
CA GLU A 76 -21.59 -1.25 -3.65
C GLU A 76 -20.45 -2.25 -3.46
N PHE A 77 -19.49 -2.25 -4.38
CA PHE A 77 -18.24 -3.00 -4.28
C PHE A 77 -17.49 -2.62 -2.99
N ALA A 78 -17.28 -1.31 -2.75
CA ALA A 78 -16.65 -0.80 -1.54
C ALA A 78 -17.42 -1.16 -0.27
N ALA A 79 -18.76 -1.08 -0.28
CA ALA A 79 -19.60 -1.43 0.86
C ALA A 79 -19.52 -2.92 1.21
N ARG A 80 -19.46 -3.80 0.20
CA ARG A 80 -19.28 -5.25 0.43
C ARG A 80 -17.94 -5.56 1.07
N ILE A 81 -16.88 -4.89 0.65
CA ILE A 81 -15.53 -5.03 1.21
C ILE A 81 -15.47 -4.47 2.63
N GLU A 82 -16.05 -3.27 2.86
CA GLU A 82 -16.14 -2.68 4.21
C GLU A 82 -16.84 -3.63 5.18
N ALA A 83 -17.96 -4.23 4.76
CA ALA A 83 -18.74 -5.15 5.60
C ALA A 83 -17.90 -6.35 6.09
N GLU A 84 -17.03 -6.90 5.23
CA GLU A 84 -16.14 -7.99 5.61
C GLU A 84 -14.95 -7.50 6.46
N MET A 85 -14.30 -6.41 6.06
CA MET A 85 -13.11 -5.90 6.75
C MET A 85 -13.41 -5.31 8.13
N ALA A 86 -14.62 -4.77 8.34
CA ALA A 86 -15.02 -4.11 9.58
C ALA A 86 -15.62 -5.05 10.64
N LEU A 87 -15.78 -6.33 10.35
CA LEU A 87 -16.23 -7.29 11.38
C LEU A 87 -15.26 -7.28 12.57
N PRO A 88 -15.77 -7.21 13.80
CA PRO A 88 -14.91 -7.07 14.98
C PRO A 88 -13.85 -8.16 15.09
N GLY A 89 -12.61 -7.76 15.32
CA GLY A 89 -11.46 -8.66 15.44
C GLY A 89 -10.92 -9.17 14.09
N THR A 90 -11.34 -8.61 12.97
CA THR A 90 -10.79 -8.95 11.64
C THR A 90 -9.38 -8.37 11.47
N ILE A 91 -8.43 -9.21 11.11
CA ILE A 91 -7.10 -8.80 10.64
C ILE A 91 -7.09 -8.99 9.12
N GLY A 92 -7.05 -7.90 8.36
CA GLY A 92 -6.84 -7.93 6.90
C GLY A 92 -5.41 -8.37 6.59
N VAL A 93 -5.25 -9.37 5.74
CA VAL A 93 -3.95 -9.95 5.38
C VAL A 93 -3.88 -10.18 3.88
N GLY A 94 -2.71 -9.99 3.31
CA GLY A 94 -2.42 -10.41 1.96
C GLY A 94 -0.91 -10.42 1.70
N TYR A 95 -0.54 -10.37 0.44
CA TYR A 95 0.84 -10.41 -0.01
C TYR A 95 1.27 -9.08 -0.62
N ASN A 96 2.10 -8.30 0.05
CA ASN A 96 2.46 -6.92 -0.28
C ASN A 96 1.31 -5.91 -0.12
N THR A 97 0.28 -6.27 0.62
CA THR A 97 -0.97 -5.51 0.73
C THR A 97 -0.81 -4.14 1.40
N ILE A 98 0.05 -4.00 2.40
CA ILE A 98 0.24 -2.70 3.11
C ILE A 98 0.71 -1.59 2.17
N ARG A 99 1.38 -1.93 1.07
CA ARG A 99 1.93 -0.97 0.11
C ARG A 99 1.05 -0.78 -1.12
N PHE A 100 0.16 -1.71 -1.41
CA PHE A 100 -0.68 -1.68 -2.60
C PHE A 100 -2.17 -1.76 -2.25
N ASP A 101 -2.68 -2.91 -1.85
CA ASP A 101 -4.12 -3.16 -1.62
C ASP A 101 -4.74 -2.25 -0.57
N ASP A 102 -4.02 -2.01 0.52
CA ASP A 102 -4.45 -1.09 1.57
C ASP A 102 -4.58 0.35 1.07
N GLU A 103 -3.68 0.79 0.19
CA GLU A 103 -3.77 2.11 -0.42
C GLU A 103 -4.93 2.17 -1.43
N ILE A 104 -5.10 1.13 -2.29
CA ILE A 104 -6.28 1.01 -3.17
C ILE A 104 -7.57 1.09 -2.34
N THR A 105 -7.67 0.32 -1.25
CA THR A 105 -8.83 0.34 -0.35
C THR A 105 -9.08 1.73 0.23
N ARG A 106 -8.03 2.41 0.70
CA ARG A 106 -8.13 3.76 1.28
C ARG A 106 -8.66 4.78 0.29
N PHE A 107 -8.10 4.83 -0.92
CA PHE A 107 -8.54 5.78 -1.95
C PHE A 107 -9.92 5.43 -2.50
N MET A 108 -10.25 4.15 -2.63
CA MET A 108 -11.60 3.70 -2.96
C MET A 108 -12.61 4.12 -1.89
N PHE A 109 -12.32 3.89 -0.61
CA PHE A 109 -13.19 4.30 0.50
C PHE A 109 -13.35 5.83 0.55
N TRP A 110 -12.27 6.58 0.35
CA TRP A 110 -12.29 8.02 0.25
C TRP A 110 -13.28 8.51 -0.82
N ARG A 111 -13.16 8.02 -2.05
CA ARG A 111 -14.06 8.37 -3.16
C ARG A 111 -15.52 7.98 -2.91
N ASN A 112 -15.75 6.98 -2.07
CA ASN A 112 -17.08 6.48 -1.73
C ASN A 112 -17.57 6.95 -0.37
N LEU A 113 -17.01 8.05 0.16
CA LEU A 113 -17.44 8.74 1.41
C LEU A 113 -17.34 7.85 2.66
N MET A 114 -16.49 6.84 2.64
CA MET A 114 -16.23 5.91 3.73
C MET A 114 -15.01 6.36 4.54
N ASP A 115 -14.91 5.94 5.82
CA ASP A 115 -13.70 6.16 6.61
C ASP A 115 -12.56 5.28 6.10
N PRO A 116 -11.48 5.85 5.54
CA PRO A 116 -10.40 5.08 4.91
C PRO A 116 -9.57 4.24 5.89
N TYR A 117 -9.65 4.56 7.19
CA TYR A 117 -8.76 4.01 8.22
C TYR A 117 -9.46 3.14 9.26
N ALA A 118 -10.78 3.25 9.41
CA ALA A 118 -11.53 2.59 10.49
C ALA A 118 -11.25 1.08 10.59
N ARG A 119 -11.25 0.39 9.46
CA ARG A 119 -10.98 -1.06 9.36
C ARG A 119 -9.59 -1.49 9.84
N GLU A 120 -8.65 -0.57 9.95
CA GLU A 120 -7.26 -0.86 10.31
C GLU A 120 -7.02 -0.94 11.82
N TRP A 121 -7.96 -0.42 12.63
CA TRP A 121 -7.77 -0.32 14.07
C TRP A 121 -9.04 -0.33 14.93
N GLN A 122 -10.21 0.05 14.38
CA GLN A 122 -11.46 0.05 15.16
C GLN A 122 -11.94 -1.38 15.43
N ASN A 123 -12.71 -1.57 16.48
CA ASN A 123 -13.33 -2.86 16.85
C ASN A 123 -12.32 -4.02 16.93
N GLN A 124 -11.10 -3.75 17.39
CA GLN A 124 -9.99 -4.73 17.41
C GLN A 124 -9.58 -5.25 16.03
N CYS A 125 -9.95 -4.57 14.97
CA CYS A 125 -9.46 -4.84 13.64
C CYS A 125 -7.97 -4.49 13.52
N GLY A 126 -7.33 -5.03 12.50
CA GLY A 126 -5.93 -4.80 12.20
C GLY A 126 -5.62 -5.11 10.73
N ARG A 127 -4.35 -4.92 10.39
CA ARG A 127 -3.82 -5.31 9.09
C ARG A 127 -2.42 -5.89 9.24
N TRP A 128 -2.08 -6.80 8.36
CA TRP A 128 -0.83 -7.52 8.38
C TRP A 128 -0.40 -7.88 6.97
N ASP A 129 0.89 -8.05 6.73
CA ASP A 129 1.43 -8.31 5.40
C ASP A 129 2.34 -9.53 5.45
N LEU A 130 1.99 -10.58 4.72
CA LEU A 130 2.74 -11.82 4.74
C LEU A 130 4.11 -11.69 4.05
N LEU A 131 4.27 -10.79 3.08
CA LEU A 131 5.55 -10.61 2.39
C LEU A 131 6.67 -10.17 3.35
N ASP A 132 6.37 -9.29 4.30
CA ASP A 132 7.37 -8.88 5.27
C ASP A 132 7.65 -9.99 6.32
N VAL A 133 6.68 -10.89 6.59
CA VAL A 133 6.90 -12.11 7.39
C VAL A 133 7.77 -13.12 6.64
N VAL A 134 7.56 -13.29 5.35
CA VAL A 134 8.43 -14.10 4.48
C VAL A 134 9.88 -13.61 4.55
N ARG A 135 10.10 -12.31 4.41
CA ARG A 135 11.44 -11.71 4.54
C ARG A 135 12.03 -11.93 5.93
N LEU A 136 11.23 -11.78 7.00
CA LEU A 136 11.66 -12.04 8.37
C LEU A 136 12.07 -13.52 8.57
N THR A 137 11.31 -14.43 7.98
CA THR A 137 11.59 -15.87 8.03
C THR A 137 12.90 -16.17 7.30
N TYR A 138 13.08 -15.65 6.09
CA TYR A 138 14.31 -15.78 5.31
C TYR A 138 15.54 -15.27 6.06
N ALA A 139 15.41 -14.10 6.69
CA ALA A 139 16.51 -13.48 7.43
C ALA A 139 16.93 -14.25 8.68
N LEU A 140 15.97 -14.77 9.46
CA LEU A 140 16.23 -15.24 10.82
C LEU A 140 15.94 -16.74 11.05
N ARG A 141 15.12 -17.37 10.23
CA ARG A 141 14.70 -18.79 10.39
C ARG A 141 14.37 -19.40 9.03
N PRO A 142 15.37 -19.50 8.12
CA PRO A 142 15.12 -19.94 6.74
C PRO A 142 14.86 -21.44 6.60
N GLU A 143 15.11 -22.25 7.63
CA GLU A 143 15.08 -23.70 7.55
C GLU A 143 13.64 -24.21 7.32
N GLY A 144 13.51 -25.25 6.49
CA GLY A 144 12.24 -25.90 6.18
C GLY A 144 11.41 -25.22 5.08
N ILE A 145 11.96 -24.19 4.45
CA ILE A 145 11.36 -23.49 3.31
C ILE A 145 12.37 -23.47 2.17
N GLU A 146 11.92 -23.81 0.97
CA GLU A 146 12.72 -23.68 -0.25
C GLU A 146 12.67 -22.23 -0.76
N TRP A 147 13.85 -21.61 -0.87
CA TRP A 147 13.97 -20.21 -1.26
C TRP A 147 14.40 -20.12 -2.72
N PRO A 148 13.49 -19.70 -3.62
CA PRO A 148 13.82 -19.58 -5.04
C PRO A 148 14.78 -18.43 -5.32
N GLU A 149 15.62 -18.63 -6.34
CA GLU A 149 16.49 -17.60 -6.88
C GLU A 149 16.13 -17.33 -8.35
N VAL A 150 16.19 -16.06 -8.74
CA VAL A 150 16.03 -15.60 -10.10
C VAL A 150 17.23 -14.71 -10.42
N ASP A 151 17.93 -15.00 -11.48
CA ASP A 151 19.15 -14.30 -11.87
C ASP A 151 20.21 -14.23 -10.74
N GLY A 152 20.31 -15.31 -9.95
CA GLY A 152 21.25 -15.43 -8.83
C GLY A 152 20.89 -14.59 -7.60
N LYS A 153 19.65 -14.12 -7.50
CA LYS A 153 19.15 -13.35 -6.36
C LYS A 153 17.91 -14.01 -5.76
N PRO A 154 17.75 -13.97 -4.41
CA PRO A 154 16.56 -14.48 -3.76
C PRO A 154 15.30 -13.78 -4.27
N SER A 155 14.29 -14.56 -4.63
CA SER A 155 13.00 -14.05 -5.06
C SER A 155 11.93 -14.29 -4.00
N PHE A 156 11.22 -13.23 -3.61
CA PHE A 156 10.10 -13.27 -2.69
C PHE A 156 8.75 -13.10 -3.39
N ARG A 157 8.69 -13.34 -4.71
CA ARG A 157 7.40 -13.35 -5.43
C ARG A 157 6.60 -14.58 -5.02
N LEU A 158 5.29 -14.39 -4.83
CA LEU A 158 4.39 -15.44 -4.39
C LEU A 158 4.42 -16.66 -5.33
N GLU A 159 4.37 -16.41 -6.63
CA GLU A 159 4.43 -17.45 -7.67
C GLU A 159 5.70 -18.31 -7.60
N HIS A 160 6.87 -17.65 -7.37
CA HIS A 160 8.15 -18.36 -7.26
C HIS A 160 8.24 -19.19 -5.98
N LEU A 161 7.80 -18.61 -4.84
CA LEU A 161 7.79 -19.31 -3.55
C LEU A 161 6.79 -20.47 -3.55
N SER A 162 5.60 -20.27 -4.11
CA SER A 162 4.59 -21.34 -4.23
C SER A 162 5.12 -22.50 -5.05
N LYS A 163 5.71 -22.23 -6.22
CA LYS A 163 6.30 -23.24 -7.10
C LYS A 163 7.44 -23.99 -6.42
N ALA A 164 8.38 -23.28 -5.77
CA ALA A 164 9.53 -23.88 -5.12
C ALA A 164 9.13 -24.81 -3.95
N ASN A 165 8.02 -24.49 -3.25
CA ASN A 165 7.55 -25.23 -2.09
C ASN A 165 6.39 -26.19 -2.41
N GLY A 166 6.05 -26.40 -3.69
CA GLY A 166 4.97 -27.32 -4.09
C GLY A 166 3.58 -26.91 -3.58
N LEU A 167 3.36 -25.60 -3.38
CA LEU A 167 2.06 -25.06 -3.00
C LEU A 167 1.19 -24.88 -4.25
N ALA A 168 -0.11 -25.19 -4.13
CA ALA A 168 -1.05 -25.01 -5.22
C ALA A 168 -1.18 -23.52 -5.57
N HIS A 169 -0.92 -23.19 -6.82
CA HIS A 169 -1.03 -21.85 -7.38
C HIS A 169 -1.28 -22.00 -8.89
N ASP A 170 -2.48 -22.50 -9.22
CA ASP A 170 -2.78 -23.01 -10.57
C ASP A 170 -3.05 -21.88 -11.60
N ALA A 171 -3.38 -20.68 -11.12
CA ALA A 171 -3.67 -19.51 -11.95
C ALA A 171 -3.12 -18.24 -11.29
N ALA A 172 -1.85 -17.89 -11.58
CA ALA A 172 -1.29 -16.61 -11.17
C ALA A 172 -2.09 -15.46 -11.80
N HIS A 173 -2.29 -14.37 -11.04
CA HIS A 173 -3.14 -13.23 -11.41
C HIS A 173 -4.65 -13.55 -11.50
N ASP A 174 -5.10 -14.63 -10.85
CA ASP A 174 -6.48 -14.77 -10.40
C ASP A 174 -6.50 -14.48 -8.89
N ALA A 175 -7.13 -13.41 -8.47
CA ALA A 175 -7.07 -12.94 -7.10
C ALA A 175 -7.43 -14.03 -6.06
N LEU A 176 -8.37 -14.93 -6.34
CA LEU A 176 -8.72 -16.01 -5.41
C LEU A 176 -7.63 -17.09 -5.32
N SER A 177 -6.95 -17.39 -6.43
CA SER A 177 -5.79 -18.29 -6.48
C SER A 177 -4.63 -17.71 -5.66
N ASP A 178 -4.35 -16.40 -5.81
CA ASP A 178 -3.29 -15.69 -5.10
C ASP A 178 -3.58 -15.63 -3.59
N VAL A 179 -4.83 -15.39 -3.18
CA VAL A 179 -5.27 -15.47 -1.78
C VAL A 179 -5.00 -16.86 -1.19
N ARG A 180 -5.39 -17.95 -1.88
CA ARG A 180 -5.17 -19.32 -1.38
C ARG A 180 -3.70 -19.70 -1.33
N ALA A 181 -2.91 -19.30 -2.31
CA ALA A 181 -1.45 -19.47 -2.29
C ALA A 181 -0.81 -18.74 -1.10
N THR A 182 -1.29 -17.53 -0.80
CA THR A 182 -0.86 -16.75 0.37
C THR A 182 -1.18 -17.48 1.68
N ILE A 183 -2.39 -18.05 1.83
CA ILE A 183 -2.77 -18.86 3.00
C ILE A 183 -1.90 -20.12 3.12
N ALA A 184 -1.64 -20.82 2.01
CA ALA A 184 -0.79 -22.00 1.99
C ALA A 184 0.65 -21.68 2.42
N LEU A 185 1.21 -20.56 1.95
CA LEU A 185 2.53 -20.09 2.36
C LEU A 185 2.57 -19.69 3.85
N ALA A 186 1.52 -19.06 4.36
CA ALA A 186 1.38 -18.74 5.78
C ALA A 186 1.36 -20.01 6.66
N ARG A 187 0.63 -21.03 6.24
CA ARG A 187 0.60 -22.36 6.91
C ARG A 187 1.98 -22.99 6.90
N LEU A 188 2.70 -22.94 5.79
CA LEU A 188 4.05 -23.48 5.68
C LEU A 188 5.00 -22.78 6.67
N ILE A 189 5.01 -21.45 6.70
CA ILE A 189 5.84 -20.66 7.63
C ILE A 189 5.48 -21.01 9.08
N ARG A 190 4.19 -21.04 9.42
CA ARG A 190 3.72 -21.34 10.78
C ARG A 190 4.07 -22.73 11.23
N SER A 191 3.98 -23.73 10.34
CA SER A 191 4.30 -25.13 10.68
C SER A 191 5.77 -25.33 11.05
N HIS A 192 6.69 -24.63 10.36
CA HIS A 192 8.12 -24.73 10.63
C HIS A 192 8.57 -23.76 11.73
N ASN A 193 7.98 -22.58 11.82
CA ASN A 193 8.42 -21.49 12.69
C ASN A 193 7.25 -20.85 13.48
N PRO A 194 6.49 -21.61 14.31
CA PRO A 194 5.28 -21.09 14.97
C PRO A 194 5.56 -19.88 15.87
N ARG A 195 6.66 -19.88 16.62
CA ARG A 195 7.02 -18.76 17.49
C ARG A 195 7.36 -17.48 16.73
N LEU A 196 8.03 -17.61 15.58
CA LEU A 196 8.35 -16.47 14.73
C LEU A 196 7.06 -15.93 14.10
N PHE A 197 6.17 -16.79 13.64
CA PHE A 197 4.88 -16.43 13.08
C PHE A 197 4.04 -15.63 14.08
N ASP A 198 3.87 -16.16 15.31
CA ASP A 198 3.11 -15.51 16.38
C ASP A 198 3.75 -14.17 16.81
N PHE A 199 5.08 -14.10 16.86
CA PHE A 199 5.80 -12.87 17.11
C PHE A 199 5.53 -11.83 16.02
N ALA A 200 5.71 -12.19 14.74
CA ALA A 200 5.48 -11.31 13.60
C ALA A 200 4.01 -10.85 13.56
N LEU A 201 3.06 -11.74 13.81
CA LEU A 201 1.65 -11.39 13.92
C LEU A 201 1.40 -10.36 15.02
N SER A 202 2.07 -10.49 16.18
CA SER A 202 1.89 -9.54 17.29
C SER A 202 2.22 -8.09 16.90
N LEU A 203 3.10 -7.89 15.91
CA LEU A 203 3.55 -6.59 15.43
C LEU A 203 2.51 -5.84 14.58
N HIS A 204 1.36 -6.45 14.27
CA HIS A 204 0.24 -5.70 13.67
C HIS A 204 -0.30 -4.63 14.62
N LYS A 205 -0.03 -4.75 15.93
CA LYS A 205 -0.40 -3.77 16.95
C LYS A 205 0.71 -2.76 17.16
N LYS A 206 0.41 -1.48 16.90
CA LYS A 206 1.36 -0.37 17.10
C LYS A 206 2.00 -0.36 18.50
N ASP A 207 1.20 -0.61 19.54
CA ASP A 207 1.70 -0.62 20.92
C ASP A 207 2.71 -1.76 21.15
N ARG A 208 2.53 -2.89 20.46
CA ARG A 208 3.50 -3.99 20.51
C ARG A 208 4.80 -3.61 19.83
N VAL A 209 4.73 -2.93 18.67
CA VAL A 209 5.91 -2.37 18.00
C VAL A 209 6.63 -1.36 18.89
N ALA A 210 5.88 -0.44 19.51
CA ALA A 210 6.46 0.55 20.43
C ALA A 210 7.13 -0.10 21.64
N ALA A 211 6.53 -1.14 22.21
CA ALA A 211 7.12 -1.90 23.32
C ALA A 211 8.40 -2.64 22.89
N GLU A 212 8.41 -3.24 21.69
CA GLU A 212 9.58 -3.94 21.15
C GLU A 212 10.77 -2.98 20.94
N LEU A 213 10.49 -1.77 20.48
CA LEU A 213 11.46 -0.70 20.27
C LEU A 213 11.73 0.14 21.54
N ARG A 214 11.03 -0.12 22.66
CA ARG A 214 11.11 0.62 23.93
C ARG A 214 10.83 2.11 23.76
N LEU A 215 9.81 2.45 22.97
CA LEU A 215 9.40 3.83 22.75
C LEU A 215 8.48 4.35 23.88
N PRO A 216 8.52 5.65 24.22
CA PRO A 216 9.38 6.66 23.62
C PRO A 216 10.83 6.54 24.05
N THR A 217 11.76 6.95 23.21
CA THR A 217 13.19 6.96 23.51
C THR A 217 13.89 8.15 22.83
N THR A 218 15.03 8.57 23.38
CA THR A 218 15.95 9.53 22.74
C THR A 218 17.10 8.78 22.08
N ALA A 219 17.84 9.43 21.20
CA ALA A 219 19.02 8.83 20.58
C ALA A 219 20.05 8.38 21.63
N GLN A 220 20.17 9.12 22.77
CA GLN A 220 21.09 8.83 23.86
C GLN A 220 20.70 7.61 24.70
N GLU A 221 19.40 7.33 24.83
CA GLU A 221 18.84 6.23 25.64
C GLU A 221 18.45 5.01 24.81
N ALA A 222 18.41 5.16 23.49
CA ALA A 222 17.99 4.14 22.55
C ALA A 222 18.83 2.86 22.66
N ARG A 223 18.25 1.80 22.12
CA ARG A 223 18.94 0.52 21.91
C ARG A 223 18.85 0.14 20.45
N PRO A 224 19.88 -0.53 19.91
CA PRO A 224 19.83 -1.05 18.58
C PRO A 224 18.76 -2.14 18.47
N PHE A 225 18.18 -2.27 17.29
CA PHE A 225 17.20 -3.29 16.96
C PHE A 225 17.44 -3.85 15.56
N LEU A 226 16.97 -5.05 15.30
CA LEU A 226 16.95 -5.62 13.95
C LEU A 226 15.72 -5.12 13.22
N HIS A 227 15.89 -4.72 11.95
CA HIS A 227 14.78 -4.36 11.08
C HIS A 227 14.89 -5.13 9.78
N VAL A 228 13.82 -5.86 9.45
CA VAL A 228 13.69 -6.54 8.16
C VAL A 228 12.73 -5.75 7.28
N SER A 229 13.16 -5.49 6.05
CA SER A 229 12.37 -4.71 5.10
C SER A 229 12.85 -4.94 3.67
N GLY A 230 11.93 -4.96 2.72
CA GLY A 230 12.25 -4.98 1.30
C GLY A 230 13.04 -3.77 0.77
N MET A 231 13.30 -2.77 1.60
CA MET A 231 14.18 -1.63 1.29
C MET A 231 15.67 -1.97 1.47
N PHE A 232 15.99 -3.06 2.15
CA PHE A 232 17.35 -3.58 2.26
C PHE A 232 17.59 -4.66 1.19
N PRO A 233 18.82 -4.81 0.70
CA PRO A 233 19.16 -5.82 -0.29
C PRO A 233 18.80 -7.24 0.17
N ALA A 234 18.24 -8.04 -0.73
CA ALA A 234 17.90 -9.44 -0.46
C ALA A 234 19.15 -10.28 -0.14
N GLU A 235 20.27 -9.94 -0.74
CA GLU A 235 21.58 -10.55 -0.52
C GLU A 235 22.11 -10.32 0.90
N ARG A 236 21.60 -9.29 1.60
CA ARG A 236 21.79 -9.04 3.04
C ARG A 236 20.65 -9.58 3.90
N GLY A 237 19.85 -10.51 3.40
CA GLY A 237 18.69 -11.04 4.10
C GLY A 237 17.56 -10.03 4.30
N CYS A 238 17.48 -8.96 3.53
CA CYS A 238 16.56 -7.83 3.78
C CYS A 238 16.70 -7.24 5.19
N LEU A 239 17.85 -7.39 5.86
CA LEU A 239 18.07 -7.16 7.29
C LEU A 239 19.11 -6.05 7.53
N ALA A 240 18.84 -5.21 8.53
CA ALA A 240 19.81 -4.26 9.06
C ALA A 240 19.74 -4.19 10.59
N VAL A 241 20.87 -3.79 11.21
CA VAL A 241 20.92 -3.38 12.61
C VAL A 241 20.72 -1.87 12.65
N MET A 242 19.61 -1.43 13.26
CA MET A 242 19.19 -0.04 13.24
C MET A 242 19.33 0.62 14.62
N TRP A 243 19.54 1.93 14.60
CA TRP A 243 19.54 2.77 15.81
C TRP A 243 18.42 3.80 15.75
N PRO A 244 17.50 3.86 16.74
CA PRO A 244 16.51 4.92 16.85
C PRO A 244 17.18 6.28 17.03
N LEU A 245 16.88 7.25 16.16
CA LEU A 245 17.40 8.62 16.26
C LEU A 245 16.39 9.58 16.88
N ALA A 246 15.17 9.58 16.36
CA ALA A 246 14.12 10.50 16.79
C ALA A 246 12.74 10.00 16.31
N SER A 247 11.68 10.45 16.98
CA SER A 247 10.34 10.41 16.37
C SER A 247 10.29 11.39 15.21
N HIS A 248 9.53 11.03 14.16
CA HIS A 248 9.35 11.92 13.00
C HIS A 248 8.61 13.21 13.43
N PRO A 249 9.09 14.41 13.04
CA PRO A 249 8.57 15.67 13.59
C PRO A 249 7.10 15.96 13.25
N THR A 250 6.60 15.47 12.13
CA THR A 250 5.22 15.71 11.67
C THR A 250 4.34 14.47 11.67
N ASN A 251 4.92 13.25 11.73
CA ASN A 251 4.18 12.00 11.75
C ASN A 251 4.51 11.15 12.99
N LYS A 252 3.66 11.23 14.00
CA LYS A 252 3.80 10.48 15.27
C LYS A 252 3.79 8.95 15.12
N ASN A 253 3.52 8.43 13.93
CA ASN A 253 3.56 7.01 13.63
C ASN A 253 4.88 6.57 12.98
N GLU A 254 5.86 7.47 12.87
CA GLU A 254 7.16 7.18 12.25
C GLU A 254 8.31 7.39 13.24
N LEU A 255 9.25 6.45 13.18
CA LEU A 255 10.53 6.51 13.88
C LEU A 255 11.63 6.68 12.85
N LEU A 256 12.47 7.70 13.01
CA LEU A 256 13.70 7.87 12.25
C LEU A 256 14.78 6.96 12.82
N ALA A 257 15.34 6.09 12.01
CA ALA A 257 16.34 5.13 12.43
C ALA A 257 17.52 5.07 11.44
N TRP A 258 18.72 4.91 11.97
CA TRP A 258 19.99 4.85 11.24
C TRP A 258 20.46 3.41 11.07
N ASP A 259 20.91 3.01 9.87
CA ASP A 259 21.56 1.72 9.63
C ASP A 259 23.00 1.77 10.19
N LEU A 260 23.25 0.98 11.22
CA LEU A 260 24.54 0.90 11.90
C LEU A 260 25.64 0.22 11.06
N ALA A 261 25.38 -0.13 9.83
CA ALA A 261 26.42 -0.46 8.86
C ALA A 261 27.32 0.76 8.55
N GLN A 262 26.86 1.98 8.82
CA GLN A 262 27.60 3.22 8.58
C GLN A 262 27.70 4.06 9.85
N ASP A 263 28.80 4.83 9.97
CA ASP A 263 29.04 5.72 11.11
C ASP A 263 28.08 6.92 11.11
N PRO A 264 27.27 7.12 12.15
CA PRO A 264 26.35 8.25 12.25
C PRO A 264 27.01 9.59 12.65
N SER A 265 28.30 9.61 12.97
CA SER A 265 29.00 10.79 13.53
C SER A 265 28.93 12.01 12.60
N GLU A 266 28.80 11.79 11.29
CA GLU A 266 28.67 12.89 10.33
C GLU A 266 27.41 13.74 10.55
N LEU A 267 26.33 13.16 11.10
CA LEU A 267 25.09 13.89 11.38
C LEU A 267 25.28 15.09 12.30
N ALA A 268 26.28 15.05 13.19
CA ALA A 268 26.59 16.16 14.10
C ALA A 268 27.11 17.41 13.36
N ARG A 269 27.52 17.28 12.10
CA ARG A 269 28.18 18.35 11.33
C ARG A 269 27.35 18.80 10.12
N LEU A 270 26.38 17.99 9.68
CA LEU A 270 25.56 18.29 8.52
C LEU A 270 24.48 19.32 8.86
N SER A 271 24.27 20.27 7.96
CA SER A 271 23.10 21.16 8.00
C SER A 271 21.81 20.43 7.64
N ALA A 272 20.68 21.02 8.00
CA ALA A 272 19.36 20.46 7.63
C ALA A 272 19.19 20.32 6.10
N ASP A 273 19.74 21.24 5.30
CA ASP A 273 19.65 21.20 3.85
C ASP A 273 20.53 20.10 3.24
N GLU A 274 21.72 19.88 3.77
CA GLU A 274 22.58 18.77 3.36
C GLU A 274 21.92 17.41 3.68
N ILE A 275 21.35 17.27 4.89
CA ILE A 275 20.61 16.06 5.27
C ILE A 275 19.42 15.87 4.35
N ARG A 276 18.61 16.92 4.09
CA ARG A 276 17.45 16.87 3.19
C ARG A 276 17.84 16.42 1.79
N THR A 277 18.88 17.02 1.22
CA THR A 277 19.40 16.66 -0.10
C THR A 277 19.80 15.19 -0.14
N ARG A 278 20.56 14.71 0.84
CA ARG A 278 21.04 13.32 0.88
C ARG A 278 19.96 12.29 1.24
N LEU A 279 18.80 12.71 1.77
CA LEU A 279 17.65 11.83 2.03
C LEU A 279 16.70 11.73 0.84
N PHE A 280 16.39 12.85 0.19
CA PHE A 280 15.28 12.93 -0.75
C PHE A 280 15.72 12.95 -2.22
N THR A 281 16.99 13.24 -2.50
CA THR A 281 17.53 13.16 -3.86
C THR A 281 17.85 11.71 -4.23
N ARG A 282 17.59 11.32 -5.48
CA ARG A 282 17.96 10.00 -5.99
C ARG A 282 19.47 9.85 -5.99
N ALA A 283 19.99 8.64 -5.77
CA ALA A 283 21.43 8.41 -5.71
C ALA A 283 22.17 8.84 -7.01
N ALA A 284 21.52 8.67 -8.16
CA ALA A 284 22.06 9.08 -9.46
C ALA A 284 22.11 10.61 -9.66
N ASP A 285 21.32 11.36 -8.91
CA ASP A 285 21.19 12.81 -9.06
C ASP A 285 21.99 13.57 -7.97
N LEU A 286 22.67 12.83 -7.06
CA LEU A 286 23.54 13.43 -6.06
C LEU A 286 24.88 13.88 -6.68
N PRO A 287 25.50 14.95 -6.15
CA PRO A 287 26.84 15.36 -6.57
C PRO A 287 27.88 14.25 -6.43
N GLU A 288 28.91 14.30 -7.25
CA GLU A 288 30.02 13.34 -7.20
C GLU A 288 30.65 13.28 -5.82
N GLY A 289 30.84 12.07 -5.29
CA GLY A 289 31.39 11.83 -3.94
C GLY A 289 30.38 11.99 -2.80
N VAL A 290 29.14 12.40 -3.08
CA VAL A 290 28.05 12.49 -2.08
C VAL A 290 27.19 11.25 -2.14
N THR A 291 26.98 10.59 -1.00
CA THR A 291 26.12 9.40 -0.89
C THR A 291 24.86 9.69 -0.11
N ARG A 292 23.82 8.90 -0.36
CA ARG A 292 22.60 8.96 0.46
C ARG A 292 22.89 8.58 1.90
N LEU A 293 22.19 9.23 2.83
CA LEU A 293 22.24 8.85 4.23
C LEU A 293 21.50 7.51 4.44
N PRO A 294 22.06 6.59 5.26
CA PRO A 294 21.44 5.31 5.57
C PRO A 294 20.35 5.45 6.65
N LEU A 295 19.53 6.50 6.51
CA LEU A 295 18.40 6.79 7.40
C LEU A 295 17.11 6.24 6.81
N LYS A 296 16.30 5.64 7.66
CA LYS A 296 15.01 5.06 7.30
C LYS A 296 13.92 5.49 8.27
N SER A 297 12.74 5.81 7.74
CA SER A 297 11.51 5.91 8.52
C SER A 297 10.90 4.52 8.74
N VAL A 298 10.71 4.15 10.00
CA VAL A 298 10.00 2.92 10.40
C VAL A 298 8.58 3.30 10.79
N HIS A 299 7.60 2.86 10.02
CA HIS A 299 6.19 3.14 10.26
C HIS A 299 5.61 2.19 11.30
N LEU A 300 5.38 2.68 12.52
CA LEU A 300 4.96 1.89 13.67
C LEU A 300 3.56 1.23 13.51
N ASN A 301 2.73 1.79 12.64
CA ASN A 301 1.37 1.33 12.36
C ASN A 301 1.23 0.56 11.03
N LYS A 302 2.35 0.18 10.41
CA LYS A 302 2.39 -0.63 9.18
C LYS A 302 3.01 -2.00 9.41
N SER A 303 2.76 -2.62 10.55
CA SER A 303 3.26 -3.94 10.93
C SER A 303 4.75 -4.17 10.62
N PRO A 304 5.65 -3.24 11.00
CA PRO A 304 7.06 -3.35 10.64
C PRO A 304 7.70 -4.56 11.30
N MET A 305 8.51 -5.31 10.56
CA MET A 305 9.27 -6.42 11.12
C MET A 305 10.50 -5.89 11.86
N VAL A 306 10.33 -5.71 13.17
CA VAL A 306 11.36 -5.20 14.09
C VAL A 306 11.58 -6.18 15.23
N VAL A 307 12.85 -6.37 15.64
CA VAL A 307 13.23 -7.26 16.75
C VAL A 307 14.20 -6.55 17.68
N GLY A 308 13.76 -6.25 18.90
CA GLY A 308 14.56 -5.51 19.89
C GLY A 308 15.66 -6.35 20.57
N ASN A 309 15.56 -7.68 20.47
CA ASN A 309 16.58 -8.58 21.01
C ASN A 309 17.63 -8.93 19.95
N LEU A 310 18.77 -8.26 19.96
CA LEU A 310 19.87 -8.51 19.03
C LEU A 310 20.44 -9.92 19.10
N ASN A 311 20.29 -10.64 20.21
CA ASN A 311 20.76 -12.04 20.32
C ASN A 311 20.00 -12.99 19.39
N THR A 312 18.88 -12.54 18.81
CA THR A 312 18.16 -13.27 17.76
C THR A 312 19.00 -13.43 16.48
N LEU A 313 19.89 -12.46 16.20
CA LEU A 313 20.89 -12.54 15.13
C LEU A 313 22.15 -13.22 15.67
N THR A 314 22.30 -14.51 15.40
CA THR A 314 23.50 -15.24 15.81
C THR A 314 24.73 -14.79 15.02
N PRO A 315 25.98 -15.01 15.53
CA PRO A 315 27.19 -14.71 14.78
C PRO A 315 27.24 -15.35 13.39
N ALA A 316 26.75 -16.59 13.24
CA ALA A 316 26.68 -17.28 11.96
C ALA A 316 25.72 -16.60 10.99
N MET A 317 24.55 -16.14 11.47
CA MET A 317 23.60 -15.37 10.64
C MET A 317 24.20 -14.00 10.27
N ALA A 318 24.83 -13.31 11.21
CA ALA A 318 25.49 -12.03 10.93
C ALA A 318 26.55 -12.19 9.85
N GLN A 319 27.37 -13.24 9.91
CA GLN A 319 28.36 -13.57 8.90
C GLN A 319 27.70 -13.88 7.54
N ARG A 320 26.62 -14.67 7.53
CA ARG A 320 25.86 -14.99 6.31
C ARG A 320 25.37 -13.72 5.59
N TRP A 321 24.90 -12.73 6.35
CA TRP A 321 24.33 -11.49 5.80
C TRP A 321 25.36 -10.34 5.68
N GLY A 322 26.64 -10.60 5.93
CA GLY A 322 27.69 -9.59 5.87
C GLY A 322 27.50 -8.46 6.90
N ILE A 323 26.91 -8.77 8.07
CA ILE A 323 26.68 -7.80 9.15
C ILE A 323 27.83 -7.89 10.15
N ASP A 324 28.59 -6.80 10.25
CA ASP A 324 29.68 -6.65 11.24
C ASP A 324 29.10 -6.16 12.57
N LEU A 325 28.83 -7.08 13.51
CA LEU A 325 28.28 -6.76 14.83
C LEU A 325 29.24 -5.93 15.71
N PRO A 326 30.57 -6.19 15.76
CA PRO A 326 31.53 -5.32 16.40
C PRO A 326 31.50 -3.88 15.87
N GLN A 327 31.51 -3.70 14.56
CA GLN A 327 31.43 -2.38 13.94
C GLN A 327 30.11 -1.69 14.25
N ALA A 328 28.99 -2.41 14.17
CA ALA A 328 27.67 -1.89 14.54
C ALA A 328 27.61 -1.42 16.01
N ALA A 329 28.33 -2.11 16.92
CA ALA A 329 28.44 -1.69 18.31
C ALA A 329 29.24 -0.37 18.49
N LEU A 330 30.31 -0.16 17.71
CA LEU A 330 31.03 1.11 17.65
C LEU A 330 30.16 2.23 17.11
N HIS A 331 29.44 2.01 16.04
CA HIS A 331 28.51 2.99 15.46
C HIS A 331 27.32 3.29 16.38
N ALA A 332 26.85 2.31 17.17
CA ALA A 332 25.84 2.54 18.20
C ALA A 332 26.36 3.46 19.33
N ALA A 333 27.63 3.32 19.71
CA ALA A 333 28.25 4.24 20.66
C ALA A 333 28.36 5.67 20.09
N ALA A 334 28.72 5.80 18.81
CA ALA A 334 28.77 7.09 18.13
C ALA A 334 27.36 7.71 18.02
N ALA A 335 26.33 6.92 17.69
CA ALA A 335 24.95 7.38 17.63
C ALA A 335 24.45 7.89 19.00
N ARG A 336 24.83 7.23 20.08
CA ARG A 336 24.50 7.66 21.46
C ARG A 336 25.15 8.97 21.82
N ALA A 337 26.29 9.28 21.24
CA ALA A 337 27.04 10.51 21.49
C ALA A 337 26.61 11.70 20.64
N LEU A 338 25.65 11.50 19.70
CA LEU A 338 25.11 12.59 18.88
C LEU A 338 24.48 13.69 19.75
N PRO A 339 24.59 14.95 19.35
CA PRO A 339 23.85 16.04 19.98
C PRO A 339 22.33 15.85 19.77
N ASP A 340 21.55 16.66 20.46
CA ASP A 340 20.10 16.73 20.16
C ASP A 340 19.88 17.32 18.77
N LEU A 341 19.32 16.55 17.85
CA LEU A 341 19.02 16.92 16.48
C LEU A 341 17.54 17.23 16.25
N THR A 342 16.73 17.38 17.30
CA THR A 342 15.26 17.59 17.17
C THR A 342 14.92 18.79 16.29
N ALA A 343 15.61 19.92 16.48
CA ALA A 343 15.41 21.11 15.66
C ALA A 343 15.86 20.93 14.20
N VAL A 344 16.90 20.12 13.99
CA VAL A 344 17.39 19.78 12.64
C VAL A 344 16.36 18.91 11.92
N TRP A 345 15.83 17.89 12.57
CA TRP A 345 14.78 17.04 11.99
C TRP A 345 13.52 17.83 11.64
N ALA A 346 13.10 18.79 12.47
CA ALA A 346 11.97 19.65 12.18
C ALA A 346 12.16 20.45 10.87
N GLN A 347 13.40 20.92 10.61
CA GLN A 347 13.75 21.61 9.38
C GLN A 347 13.86 20.65 8.18
N VAL A 348 14.50 19.49 8.34
CA VAL A 348 14.68 18.48 7.29
C VAL A 348 13.33 18.03 6.71
N PHE A 349 12.33 17.80 7.56
CA PHE A 349 11.01 17.31 7.15
C PHE A 349 9.97 18.43 6.94
N GLN A 350 10.38 19.68 6.96
CA GLN A 350 9.53 20.78 6.55
C GLN A 350 9.25 20.65 5.05
N ARG A 351 8.00 20.32 4.69
CA ARG A 351 7.59 20.22 3.29
C ARG A 351 7.17 21.60 2.76
N PRO A 352 7.57 21.97 1.54
CA PRO A 352 6.92 23.07 0.84
C PRO A 352 5.45 22.73 0.64
N ALA A 353 4.59 23.73 0.57
CA ALA A 353 3.20 23.51 0.20
C ALA A 353 3.16 22.91 -1.21
N GLU A 354 2.64 21.72 -1.34
CA GLU A 354 2.34 21.11 -2.64
C GLU A 354 1.16 21.90 -3.26
N GLY A 355 1.13 22.00 -4.58
CA GLY A 355 -0.03 22.55 -5.29
C GLY A 355 -1.29 21.72 -5.00
N PRO A 356 -2.49 22.23 -5.34
CA PRO A 356 -3.73 21.50 -5.14
C PRO A 356 -3.69 20.17 -5.91
N LEU A 357 -3.98 19.09 -5.21
CA LEU A 357 -4.18 17.77 -5.83
C LEU A 357 -5.64 17.61 -6.26
N ASP A 358 -5.87 16.75 -7.23
CA ASP A 358 -7.22 16.28 -7.53
C ASP A 358 -7.88 15.68 -6.28
N VAL A 359 -9.15 16.00 -6.04
CA VAL A 359 -9.82 15.65 -4.79
C VAL A 359 -9.89 14.15 -4.52
N ASP A 360 -9.99 13.33 -5.56
CA ASP A 360 -9.99 11.86 -5.43
C ASP A 360 -8.64 11.34 -4.93
N GLN A 361 -7.56 12.08 -5.17
CA GLN A 361 -6.18 11.74 -4.82
C GLN A 361 -5.69 12.45 -3.55
N ASP A 362 -6.47 13.39 -3.01
CA ASP A 362 -6.07 14.25 -1.88
C ASP A 362 -6.53 13.72 -0.51
N LEU A 363 -6.55 12.41 -0.34
CA LEU A 363 -6.83 11.77 0.94
C LEU A 363 -5.88 12.24 2.06
N TYR A 364 -4.61 12.48 1.73
CA TYR A 364 -3.57 12.84 2.69
C TYR A 364 -3.36 14.34 2.87
N GLY A 365 -4.12 15.18 2.19
CA GLY A 365 -4.05 16.64 2.32
C GLY A 365 -4.56 17.19 3.66
N GLY A 366 -5.27 16.36 4.44
CA GLY A 366 -5.73 16.74 5.78
C GLY A 366 -6.58 15.66 6.44
N PHE A 367 -6.79 15.77 7.75
CA PHE A 367 -7.69 14.88 8.48
C PHE A 367 -9.11 15.43 8.46
N VAL A 368 -10.06 14.61 8.02
CA VAL A 368 -11.48 14.91 8.10
C VAL A 368 -11.92 14.98 9.55
N GLY A 369 -12.55 16.08 9.97
CA GLY A 369 -13.08 16.28 11.29
C GLY A 369 -14.21 15.32 11.66
N ASN A 370 -14.46 15.13 12.95
CA ASN A 370 -15.50 14.21 13.42
C ASN A 370 -16.90 14.60 12.93
N GLU A 371 -17.19 15.90 12.82
CA GLU A 371 -18.49 16.39 12.35
C GLU A 371 -18.68 16.11 10.86
N ASP A 372 -17.67 16.39 10.04
CA ASP A 372 -17.69 16.08 8.62
C ASP A 372 -17.79 14.58 8.37
N ARG A 373 -17.08 13.75 9.15
CA ARG A 373 -17.16 12.30 9.07
C ARG A 373 -18.56 11.76 9.36
N ARG A 374 -19.25 12.28 10.38
CA ARG A 374 -20.64 11.93 10.66
C ARG A 374 -21.55 12.34 9.51
N ARG A 375 -21.31 13.51 8.93
CA ARG A 375 -22.05 14.04 7.79
C ARG A 375 -21.87 13.16 6.55
N LEU A 376 -20.65 12.78 6.22
CA LEU A 376 -20.35 11.83 5.11
C LEU A 376 -21.07 10.50 5.31
N ASN A 377 -21.03 9.91 6.51
CA ASN A 377 -21.73 8.67 6.81
C ASN A 377 -23.25 8.79 6.62
N ARG A 378 -23.84 9.94 6.97
CA ARG A 378 -25.28 10.20 6.71
C ARG A 378 -25.53 10.31 5.21
N LEU A 379 -24.77 11.11 4.49
CA LEU A 379 -24.94 11.34 3.06
C LEU A 379 -24.81 10.06 2.24
N ARG A 380 -23.85 9.20 2.58
CA ARG A 380 -23.65 7.89 1.92
C ARG A 380 -24.88 6.98 2.02
N ALA A 381 -25.66 7.10 3.08
CA ALA A 381 -26.84 6.28 3.30
C ALA A 381 -28.09 6.79 2.56
N LEU A 382 -28.06 7.99 1.98
CA LEU A 382 -29.20 8.58 1.29
C LEU A 382 -29.38 8.00 -0.12
N PRO A 383 -30.63 7.87 -0.60
CA PRO A 383 -30.93 7.71 -2.01
C PRO A 383 -30.41 8.90 -2.83
N GLY A 384 -30.12 8.67 -4.13
CA GLY A 384 -29.55 9.71 -5.00
C GLY A 384 -30.41 10.97 -5.09
N GLU A 385 -31.73 10.81 -5.14
CA GLU A 385 -32.70 11.91 -5.19
C GLU A 385 -32.65 12.78 -3.93
N GLU A 386 -32.54 12.17 -2.76
CA GLU A 386 -32.42 12.90 -1.49
C GLU A 386 -31.06 13.58 -1.40
N LEU A 387 -29.98 12.88 -1.81
CA LEU A 387 -28.62 13.42 -1.84
C LEU A 387 -28.51 14.67 -2.72
N ALA A 388 -29.27 14.74 -3.82
CA ALA A 388 -29.29 15.89 -4.73
C ALA A 388 -29.82 17.18 -4.08
N HIS A 389 -30.64 17.07 -3.03
CA HIS A 389 -31.24 18.21 -2.34
C HIS A 389 -30.54 18.58 -1.02
N GLU A 390 -29.51 17.82 -0.62
CA GLU A 390 -28.80 18.08 0.62
C GLU A 390 -27.89 19.32 0.54
N ARG A 391 -27.91 20.12 1.61
CA ARG A 391 -26.98 21.23 1.73
C ARG A 391 -25.63 20.75 2.21
N LEU A 392 -24.63 20.90 1.35
CA LEU A 392 -23.26 20.54 1.63
C LEU A 392 -22.55 21.68 2.39
N GLY A 393 -22.49 21.58 3.72
CA GLY A 393 -21.76 22.55 4.56
C GLY A 393 -20.68 21.81 5.34
N PHE A 394 -19.50 21.64 4.74
CA PHE A 394 -18.35 20.97 5.35
C PHE A 394 -17.33 22.01 5.83
N ASP A 395 -16.61 21.66 6.89
CA ASP A 395 -15.44 22.40 7.35
C ASP A 395 -14.23 22.15 6.41
N ASP A 396 -14.12 20.92 5.88
CA ASP A 396 -13.12 20.53 4.91
C ASP A 396 -13.58 20.86 3.48
N ALA A 397 -12.89 21.78 2.83
CA ALA A 397 -13.25 22.29 1.50
C ALA A 397 -13.27 21.22 0.40
N ARG A 398 -12.53 20.10 0.57
CA ARG A 398 -12.46 19.00 -0.41
C ARG A 398 -13.78 18.23 -0.51
N LEU A 399 -14.53 18.16 0.58
CA LEU A 399 -15.65 17.23 0.71
C LEU A 399 -16.87 17.60 -0.14
N ALA A 400 -17.08 18.86 -0.42
CA ALA A 400 -18.18 19.29 -1.29
C ALA A 400 -18.00 18.75 -2.72
N GLU A 401 -16.80 18.89 -3.26
CA GLU A 401 -16.44 18.34 -4.58
C GLU A 401 -16.48 16.81 -4.59
N LEU A 402 -15.95 16.18 -3.54
CA LEU A 402 -15.94 14.71 -3.41
C LEU A 402 -17.37 14.14 -3.41
N VAL A 403 -18.32 14.75 -2.66
CA VAL A 403 -19.72 14.32 -2.60
C VAL A 403 -20.41 14.55 -3.95
N TRP A 404 -20.11 15.66 -4.63
CA TRP A 404 -20.65 15.91 -5.96
C TRP A 404 -20.19 14.84 -6.97
N ARG A 405 -18.89 14.51 -7.03
CA ARG A 405 -18.36 13.44 -7.90
C ARG A 405 -18.92 12.07 -7.53
N TYR A 406 -19.05 11.77 -6.24
CA TYR A 406 -19.69 10.54 -5.77
C TYR A 406 -21.11 10.42 -6.31
N ARG A 407 -21.91 11.51 -6.29
CA ARG A 407 -23.25 11.52 -6.84
C ARG A 407 -23.24 11.38 -8.36
N ALA A 408 -22.38 12.09 -9.07
CA ALA A 408 -22.27 12.01 -10.52
C ALA A 408 -21.93 10.59 -11.01
N ARG A 409 -21.03 9.89 -10.34
CA ARG A 409 -20.66 8.50 -10.68
C ARG A 409 -21.76 7.48 -10.36
N ASN A 410 -22.45 7.64 -9.23
CA ASN A 410 -23.35 6.62 -8.72
C ASN A 410 -24.83 6.89 -8.99
N PHE A 411 -25.21 8.15 -9.24
CA PHE A 411 -26.58 8.60 -9.45
C PHE A 411 -26.68 9.64 -10.57
N PRO A 412 -26.15 9.35 -11.79
CA PRO A 412 -26.09 10.34 -12.88
C PRO A 412 -27.46 10.89 -13.27
N HIS A 413 -28.53 10.10 -13.11
CA HIS A 413 -29.91 10.49 -13.38
C HIS A 413 -30.45 11.58 -12.45
N THR A 414 -29.76 11.89 -11.38
CA THR A 414 -30.13 12.95 -10.40
C THR A 414 -29.46 14.29 -10.68
N LEU A 415 -28.60 14.37 -11.70
CA LEU A 415 -27.89 15.59 -12.07
C LEU A 415 -28.83 16.54 -12.83
N SER A 416 -28.81 17.84 -12.46
CA SER A 416 -29.45 18.88 -13.26
C SER A 416 -28.71 19.04 -14.62
N PRO A 417 -29.31 19.72 -15.61
CA PRO A 417 -28.62 20.00 -16.87
C PRO A 417 -27.25 20.68 -16.67
N GLU A 418 -27.18 21.67 -15.80
CA GLU A 418 -25.93 22.39 -15.48
C GLU A 418 -24.91 21.46 -14.81
N GLU A 419 -25.36 20.53 -13.98
CA GLU A 419 -24.49 19.55 -13.36
C GLU A 419 -24.03 18.48 -14.35
N GLN A 420 -24.82 18.14 -15.35
CA GLN A 420 -24.44 17.25 -16.45
C GLN A 420 -23.35 17.91 -17.30
N GLU A 421 -23.51 19.18 -17.67
CA GLU A 421 -22.47 19.95 -18.37
C GLU A 421 -21.17 20.01 -17.56
N ARG A 422 -21.26 20.24 -16.25
CA ARG A 422 -20.10 20.24 -15.35
C ARG A 422 -19.45 18.86 -15.30
N TRP A 423 -20.22 17.77 -15.30
CA TRP A 423 -19.70 16.41 -15.31
C TRP A 423 -18.97 16.10 -16.63
N GLU A 424 -19.53 16.50 -17.77
CA GLU A 424 -18.85 16.35 -19.05
C GLU A 424 -17.56 17.19 -19.10
N ALA A 425 -17.56 18.42 -18.62
CA ALA A 425 -16.34 19.22 -18.50
C ALA A 425 -15.28 18.54 -17.61
N HIS A 426 -15.69 17.94 -16.48
CA HIS A 426 -14.80 17.15 -15.65
C HIS A 426 -14.24 15.93 -16.41
N ARG A 427 -15.05 15.23 -17.18
CA ARG A 427 -14.60 14.08 -17.98
C ARG A 427 -13.61 14.51 -19.06
N VAL A 428 -13.85 15.61 -19.74
CA VAL A 428 -12.90 16.20 -20.71
C VAL A 428 -11.56 16.51 -20.03
N ALA A 429 -11.59 17.22 -18.90
CA ALA A 429 -10.40 17.55 -18.14
C ALA A 429 -9.58 16.30 -17.74
N MET A 430 -10.26 15.21 -17.30
CA MET A 430 -9.58 13.97 -16.88
C MET A 430 -9.10 13.13 -18.06
N LEU A 431 -9.94 12.92 -19.09
CA LEU A 431 -9.72 11.92 -20.12
C LEU A 431 -9.03 12.47 -21.39
N VAL A 432 -9.15 13.78 -21.62
CA VAL A 432 -8.55 14.46 -22.79
C VAL A 432 -7.36 15.32 -22.37
N GLU A 433 -7.55 16.19 -21.37
CA GLU A 433 -6.51 17.14 -20.93
C GLU A 433 -5.52 16.51 -19.93
N GLY A 434 -5.85 15.37 -19.33
CA GLY A 434 -4.97 14.65 -18.42
C GLY A 434 -4.85 15.28 -17.04
N GLU A 435 -5.83 16.05 -16.59
CA GLU A 435 -5.87 16.54 -15.22
C GLU A 435 -5.82 15.37 -14.22
N GLY A 436 -5.21 15.59 -13.07
CA GLY A 436 -4.98 14.51 -12.10
C GLY A 436 -3.94 13.47 -12.52
N GLY A 437 -3.29 13.61 -13.69
CA GLY A 437 -2.23 12.74 -14.19
C GLY A 437 -2.72 11.34 -14.59
N GLY A 438 -4.00 11.21 -14.94
CA GLY A 438 -4.61 10.00 -15.50
C GLY A 438 -4.12 9.68 -16.90
N LEU A 439 -4.52 8.51 -17.39
CA LEU A 439 -4.34 8.14 -18.79
C LEU A 439 -5.32 8.97 -19.64
N THR A 440 -4.82 9.60 -20.70
CA THR A 440 -5.65 10.29 -21.68
C THR A 440 -5.99 9.37 -22.86
N PHE A 441 -6.99 9.73 -23.68
CA PHE A 441 -7.30 8.98 -24.90
C PHE A 441 -6.09 8.86 -25.81
N ASP A 442 -5.37 9.97 -26.07
CA ASP A 442 -4.19 9.96 -26.93
C ASP A 442 -3.12 8.99 -26.41
N ALA A 443 -2.81 9.06 -25.11
CA ALA A 443 -1.83 8.17 -24.49
C ALA A 443 -2.33 6.71 -24.44
N LEU A 444 -3.62 6.48 -24.29
CA LEU A 444 -4.22 5.15 -24.35
C LEU A 444 -4.06 4.54 -25.74
N PHE A 445 -4.46 5.26 -26.79
CA PHE A 445 -4.39 4.76 -28.16
C PHE A 445 -2.94 4.51 -28.59
N GLU A 446 -1.99 5.38 -28.24
CA GLU A 446 -0.57 5.15 -28.47
C GLU A 446 -0.07 3.85 -27.80
N ARG A 447 -0.53 3.57 -26.56
CA ARG A 447 -0.20 2.31 -25.86
C ARG A 447 -0.83 1.10 -26.51
N LEU A 448 -2.11 1.20 -26.94
CA LEU A 448 -2.81 0.14 -27.63
C LEU A 448 -2.13 -0.20 -28.96
N ASP A 449 -1.72 0.80 -29.74
CA ASP A 449 -0.99 0.61 -30.99
C ASP A 449 0.37 -0.09 -30.75
N THR A 450 1.09 0.36 -29.71
CA THR A 450 2.39 -0.23 -29.34
C THR A 450 2.25 -1.69 -28.93
N LEU A 451 1.30 -2.00 -28.03
CA LEU A 451 1.07 -3.35 -27.53
C LEU A 451 0.46 -4.25 -28.63
N GLY A 452 -0.41 -3.70 -29.49
CA GLY A 452 -0.98 -4.42 -30.61
C GLY A 452 0.05 -4.80 -31.68
N ALA A 453 1.07 -3.96 -31.90
CA ALA A 453 2.17 -4.28 -32.80
C ALA A 453 3.07 -5.42 -32.28
N GLU A 454 3.08 -5.65 -30.95
CA GLU A 454 3.84 -6.72 -30.29
C GLU A 454 2.97 -7.97 -30.02
N ALA A 455 1.66 -7.89 -30.25
CA ALA A 455 0.72 -8.99 -30.01
C ALA A 455 0.99 -10.15 -30.96
N ASP A 456 1.11 -11.36 -30.44
CA ASP A 456 1.37 -12.60 -31.19
C ASP A 456 0.30 -13.69 -30.93
N ASP A 457 -0.75 -13.37 -30.14
CA ASP A 457 -1.82 -14.30 -29.79
C ASP A 457 -3.22 -13.63 -29.77
N GLU A 458 -4.25 -14.43 -30.07
CA GLU A 458 -5.65 -13.99 -30.13
C GLU A 458 -6.20 -13.45 -28.79
N ARG A 459 -5.67 -13.93 -27.67
CA ARG A 459 -6.10 -13.45 -26.33
C ARG A 459 -5.64 -12.01 -26.10
N THR A 460 -4.39 -11.71 -26.42
CA THR A 460 -3.83 -10.37 -26.34
C THR A 460 -4.62 -9.40 -27.22
N GLU A 461 -4.84 -9.75 -28.49
CA GLU A 461 -5.63 -8.93 -29.42
C GLU A 461 -7.06 -8.68 -28.90
N ALA A 462 -7.74 -9.72 -28.37
CA ALA A 462 -9.08 -9.59 -27.82
C ALA A 462 -9.16 -8.67 -26.60
N ILE A 463 -8.17 -8.72 -25.70
CA ILE A 463 -8.11 -7.84 -24.53
C ILE A 463 -7.87 -6.39 -24.94
N LEU A 464 -6.91 -6.14 -25.85
CA LEU A 464 -6.65 -4.79 -26.37
C LEU A 464 -7.84 -4.20 -27.10
N GLY A 465 -8.53 -5.01 -27.95
CA GLY A 465 -9.77 -4.63 -28.62
C GLY A 465 -10.86 -4.26 -27.60
N ALA A 466 -11.02 -5.04 -26.54
CA ALA A 466 -11.97 -4.74 -25.48
C ALA A 466 -11.67 -3.40 -24.77
N VAL A 467 -10.39 -3.09 -24.49
CA VAL A 467 -10.01 -1.80 -23.90
C VAL A 467 -10.31 -0.64 -24.86
N TYR A 468 -10.02 -0.83 -26.17
CA TYR A 468 -10.34 0.15 -27.21
C TYR A 468 -11.85 0.44 -27.26
N ASP A 469 -12.69 -0.61 -27.38
CA ASP A 469 -14.15 -0.48 -27.46
C ASP A 469 -14.73 0.22 -26.21
N TYR A 470 -14.18 -0.08 -25.03
CA TYR A 470 -14.58 0.62 -23.82
C TYR A 470 -14.25 2.11 -23.88
N ALA A 471 -13.05 2.45 -24.30
CA ALA A 471 -12.62 3.85 -24.43
C ALA A 471 -13.56 4.62 -25.40
N GLU A 472 -13.84 4.05 -26.58
CA GLU A 472 -14.78 4.67 -27.51
C GLU A 472 -16.18 4.85 -26.88
N SER A 473 -16.66 3.87 -26.11
CA SER A 473 -18.00 3.92 -25.49
C SER A 473 -18.15 5.03 -24.45
N ILE A 474 -17.05 5.49 -23.86
CA ILE A 474 -17.04 6.54 -22.84
C ILE A 474 -16.44 7.86 -23.37
N ALA A 475 -16.15 7.99 -24.67
CA ALA A 475 -15.59 9.23 -25.19
C ALA A 475 -16.54 10.43 -24.91
N PRO A 476 -16.06 11.54 -24.33
CA PRO A 476 -16.87 12.74 -24.18
C PRO A 476 -17.37 13.22 -25.55
N GLY A 477 -18.63 13.67 -25.62
CA GLY A 477 -19.13 14.32 -26.82
C GLY A 477 -18.30 15.57 -27.11
N MET A 478 -17.58 15.57 -28.20
CA MET A 478 -16.90 16.78 -28.70
C MET A 478 -17.88 17.51 -29.60
N ASP A 479 -18.88 18.18 -28.99
CA ASP A 479 -19.78 19.12 -29.71
C ASP A 479 -19.19 20.54 -29.76
#